data_10587ed28c54176352045612467640ca
#
_entry.id   10587ed28c54176352045612467640ca
#
_cell.length_a   1.000
_cell.length_b   1.000
_cell.length_c   1.000
_cell.angle_alpha   90.00
_cell.angle_beta   90.00
_cell.angle_gamma   90.00
#
_symmetry.space_group_name_H-M   'P 1'
#
loop_
_entity.id
_entity.type
_entity.pdbx_description
1 polymer ?
#
loop_
_entity_poly.entity_id
_entity_poly.type
_entity_poly.pdbx_seq_one_letter_code
_entity_poly.pdbx_strand_id
1 'polypeptide(L)'
;TYLAEQSRRWEFIEEKGDGMYVYAENGDRYLDFFAGIAVSSAGNANKKVAKAIADQAANVIHASNYAYTLPMILLAKKVCDTIGMEKIVFQNSGTEANEAMIKMARKYGVDNYGPDRYKIVTAKNSFHGRTYGALSATGQPDSACHKGFAPLLPGFTYAEYNNLEDFKSKCDENTIGIM
;
A
#
# COMPACT_ATOMS: atom_id res chain seq x y z
N THR A 1 7.17 -2.44 -28.10
CA THR A 1 6.10 -2.07 -27.16
C THR A 1 6.27 -0.62 -26.73
N TYR A 2 5.16 0.06 -26.39
CA TYR A 2 5.16 1.43 -25.86
C TYR A 2 5.29 1.46 -24.32
N LEU A 3 5.31 0.30 -23.68
CA LEU A 3 5.42 0.18 -22.22
C LEU A 3 6.89 0.09 -21.80
N ALA A 4 7.28 0.91 -20.82
CA ALA A 4 8.61 0.82 -20.22
C ALA A 4 8.76 -0.50 -19.45
N GLU A 5 9.96 -1.05 -19.47
CA GLU A 5 10.31 -2.28 -18.75
C GLU A 5 10.64 -1.96 -17.27
N GLN A 6 9.62 -1.73 -16.46
CA GLN A 6 9.79 -1.50 -15.02
C GLN A 6 9.85 -2.79 -14.21
N SER A 7 9.30 -3.88 -14.75
CA SER A 7 9.26 -5.20 -14.12
C SER A 7 9.13 -6.28 -15.18
N ARG A 8 9.56 -7.48 -14.86
CA ARG A 8 9.32 -8.64 -15.72
C ARG A 8 7.81 -8.89 -15.81
N ARG A 9 7.31 -9.05 -17.04
CA ARG A 9 5.93 -9.46 -17.32
C ARG A 9 5.89 -10.89 -17.80
N TRP A 10 4.75 -11.54 -17.64
CA TRP A 10 4.49 -12.83 -18.26
C TRP A 10 4.34 -12.67 -19.77
N GLU A 11 4.62 -13.72 -20.52
CA GLU A 11 4.64 -13.71 -21.98
C GLU A 11 3.25 -13.96 -22.60
N PHE A 12 2.17 -13.63 -21.88
CA PHE A 12 0.80 -13.71 -22.40
C PHE A 12 0.06 -12.41 -22.12
N ILE A 13 -0.96 -12.15 -22.93
CA ILE A 13 -1.88 -11.03 -22.73
C ILE A 13 -3.10 -11.60 -22.02
N GLU A 14 -3.36 -11.12 -20.80
CA GLU A 14 -4.57 -11.44 -20.07
C GLU A 14 -5.75 -10.67 -20.66
N GLU A 15 -6.72 -11.38 -21.24
CA GLU A 15 -7.86 -10.76 -21.93
C GLU A 15 -9.09 -10.69 -21.04
N LYS A 16 -9.34 -11.73 -20.23
CA LYS A 16 -10.53 -11.78 -19.38
C LYS A 16 -10.29 -12.60 -18.12
N GLY A 17 -11.11 -12.34 -17.09
CA GLY A 17 -11.16 -13.16 -15.89
C GLY A 17 -12.58 -13.69 -15.62
N ASP A 18 -12.66 -14.79 -14.88
CA ASP A 18 -13.93 -15.35 -14.37
C ASP A 18 -13.66 -16.12 -13.06
N GLY A 19 -14.08 -15.57 -11.95
CA GLY A 19 -13.86 -16.15 -10.63
C GLY A 19 -12.38 -16.37 -10.33
N MET A 20 -11.97 -17.62 -10.22
CA MET A 20 -10.58 -18.00 -9.94
C MET A 20 -9.72 -18.20 -11.19
N TYR A 21 -10.23 -17.90 -12.37
CA TYR A 21 -9.52 -18.12 -13.62
C TYR A 21 -9.27 -16.82 -14.36
N VAL A 22 -8.12 -16.77 -15.06
CA VAL A 22 -7.81 -15.80 -16.09
C VAL A 22 -7.59 -16.50 -17.42
N TYR A 23 -7.88 -15.81 -18.50
CA TYR A 23 -7.80 -16.31 -19.86
C TYR A 23 -6.89 -15.41 -20.68
N ALA A 24 -5.93 -16.03 -21.35
CA ALA A 24 -5.06 -15.34 -22.29
C ALA A 24 -5.76 -15.12 -23.64
N GLU A 25 -5.22 -14.20 -24.44
CA GLU A 25 -5.73 -13.87 -25.80
C GLU A 25 -5.77 -15.07 -26.75
N ASN A 26 -4.87 -16.04 -26.55
CA ASN A 26 -4.81 -17.27 -27.33
C ASN A 26 -5.84 -18.33 -26.90
N GLY A 27 -6.64 -18.03 -25.88
CA GLY A 27 -7.64 -18.92 -25.32
C GLY A 27 -7.17 -19.82 -24.18
N ASP A 28 -5.90 -19.79 -23.82
CA ASP A 28 -5.37 -20.54 -22.69
C ASP A 28 -6.00 -20.06 -21.37
N ARG A 29 -6.31 -21.02 -20.49
CA ARG A 29 -6.88 -20.76 -19.18
C ARG A 29 -5.89 -21.07 -18.08
N TYR A 30 -5.72 -20.11 -17.18
CA TYR A 30 -4.84 -20.22 -16.01
C TYR A 30 -5.64 -20.13 -14.72
N LEU A 31 -5.25 -20.90 -13.70
CA LEU A 31 -5.76 -20.74 -12.36
C LEU A 31 -5.01 -19.58 -11.69
N ASP A 32 -5.76 -18.56 -11.29
CA ASP A 32 -5.18 -17.31 -10.77
C ASP A 32 -4.93 -17.40 -9.27
N PHE A 33 -3.73 -17.84 -8.88
CA PHE A 33 -3.23 -17.77 -7.51
C PHE A 33 -2.55 -16.43 -7.17
N PHE A 34 -2.45 -15.52 -8.15
CA PHE A 34 -1.80 -14.24 -7.97
C PHE A 34 -2.80 -13.12 -7.62
N ALA A 35 -3.97 -13.15 -8.25
CA ALA A 35 -5.07 -12.22 -8.04
C ALA A 35 -4.63 -10.73 -8.07
N GLY A 36 -3.69 -10.38 -8.96
CA GLY A 36 -3.13 -9.03 -9.03
C GLY A 36 -2.45 -8.59 -7.73
N ILE A 37 -1.68 -9.48 -7.08
CA ILE A 37 -1.12 -9.36 -5.73
C ILE A 37 -2.25 -9.17 -4.70
N ALA A 38 -3.20 -10.13 -4.70
CA ALA A 38 -4.36 -10.20 -3.80
C ALA A 38 -5.39 -9.06 -3.95
N VAL A 39 -5.33 -8.28 -5.03
CA VAL A 39 -6.31 -7.21 -5.30
C VAL A 39 -7.67 -7.79 -5.68
N SER A 40 -7.69 -8.83 -6.53
CA SER A 40 -8.91 -9.49 -7.00
C SER A 40 -9.40 -10.58 -6.04
N SER A 41 -9.30 -10.37 -4.71
CA SER A 41 -9.65 -11.35 -3.67
C SER A 41 -11.11 -11.79 -3.68
N ALA A 42 -12.00 -11.00 -4.28
CA ALA A 42 -13.41 -11.36 -4.48
C ALA A 42 -13.65 -12.22 -5.75
N GLY A 43 -12.58 -12.58 -6.45
CA GLY A 43 -12.61 -13.25 -7.75
C GLY A 43 -12.64 -12.29 -8.93
N ASN A 44 -12.04 -12.74 -10.03
CA ASN A 44 -12.00 -11.98 -11.27
C ASN A 44 -13.42 -11.77 -11.83
N ALA A 45 -13.67 -10.60 -12.41
CA ALA A 45 -14.95 -10.19 -13.01
C ALA A 45 -16.18 -10.41 -12.09
N ASN A 46 -16.02 -10.20 -10.78
CA ASN A 46 -17.11 -10.33 -9.82
C ASN A 46 -18.29 -9.41 -10.19
N LYS A 47 -19.43 -10.00 -10.53
CA LYS A 47 -20.61 -9.28 -11.07
C LYS A 47 -21.17 -8.25 -10.09
N LYS A 48 -21.11 -8.50 -8.77
CA LYS A 48 -21.60 -7.55 -7.76
C LYS A 48 -20.69 -6.33 -7.68
N VAL A 49 -19.37 -6.54 -7.71
CA VAL A 49 -18.39 -5.45 -7.72
C VAL A 49 -18.50 -4.64 -9.01
N ALA A 50 -18.54 -5.30 -10.17
CA ALA A 50 -18.68 -4.64 -11.47
C ALA A 50 -19.96 -3.79 -11.55
N LYS A 51 -21.09 -4.33 -11.06
CA LYS A 51 -22.34 -3.57 -11.01
C LYS A 51 -22.25 -2.35 -10.09
N ALA A 52 -21.67 -2.50 -8.90
CA ALA A 52 -21.54 -1.38 -7.97
C ALA A 52 -20.65 -0.25 -8.53
N ILE A 53 -19.58 -0.62 -9.26
CA ILE A 53 -18.72 0.35 -9.95
C ILE A 53 -19.50 1.07 -11.06
N ALA A 54 -20.22 0.33 -11.90
CA ALA A 54 -21.01 0.90 -13.01
C ALA A 54 -22.10 1.84 -12.49
N ASP A 55 -22.86 1.44 -11.48
CA ASP A 55 -23.90 2.26 -10.86
C ASP A 55 -23.32 3.55 -10.28
N GLN A 56 -22.19 3.46 -9.55
CA GLN A 56 -21.55 4.64 -8.97
C GLN A 56 -20.93 5.55 -10.04
N ALA A 57 -20.31 4.98 -11.07
CA ALA A 57 -19.73 5.75 -12.17
C ALA A 57 -20.80 6.56 -12.95
N ALA A 58 -22.02 6.00 -13.06
CA ALA A 58 -23.16 6.70 -13.65
C ALA A 58 -23.71 7.85 -12.79
N ASN A 59 -23.38 7.88 -11.49
CA ASN A 59 -23.81 8.95 -10.57
C ASN A 59 -22.72 10.00 -10.36
N VAL A 60 -21.59 9.60 -9.73
CA VAL A 60 -20.46 10.49 -9.44
C VAL A 60 -19.17 9.68 -9.52
N ILE A 61 -18.29 10.02 -10.45
CA ILE A 61 -16.97 9.39 -10.61
C ILE A 61 -15.98 10.03 -9.64
N HIS A 62 -15.97 11.36 -9.50
CA HIS A 62 -14.99 12.08 -8.72
C HIS A 62 -15.60 13.32 -8.04
N ALA A 63 -15.32 13.50 -6.77
CA ALA A 63 -15.79 14.64 -5.97
C ALA A 63 -14.66 15.43 -5.29
N SER A 64 -13.39 15.08 -5.53
CA SER A 64 -12.21 15.56 -4.83
C SER A 64 -12.32 15.46 -3.28
N ASN A 65 -11.41 16.11 -2.56
CA ASN A 65 -11.46 16.18 -1.10
C ASN A 65 -12.37 17.32 -0.57
N TYR A 66 -13.02 18.06 -1.46
CA TYR A 66 -13.91 19.15 -1.07
C TYR A 66 -15.36 18.72 -0.82
N ALA A 67 -15.74 17.53 -1.23
CA ALA A 67 -17.07 16.99 -1.01
C ALA A 67 -17.03 15.55 -0.50
N TYR A 68 -18.02 15.20 0.31
CA TYR A 68 -18.24 13.82 0.74
C TYR A 68 -19.05 13.07 -0.31
N THR A 69 -18.73 11.79 -0.49
CA THR A 69 -19.57 10.86 -1.25
C THR A 69 -20.14 9.80 -0.32
N LEU A 70 -21.35 9.34 -0.60
CA LEU A 70 -22.01 8.34 0.23
C LEU A 70 -21.20 7.03 0.36
N PRO A 71 -20.64 6.46 -0.73
CA PRO A 71 -19.80 5.27 -0.64
C PRO A 71 -18.58 5.46 0.27
N MET A 72 -17.93 6.63 0.21
CA MET A 72 -16.76 6.94 1.06
C MET A 72 -17.14 6.94 2.55
N ILE A 73 -18.25 7.60 2.91
CA ILE A 73 -18.71 7.67 4.30
C ILE A 73 -19.07 6.27 4.84
N LEU A 74 -19.83 5.51 4.05
CA LEU A 74 -20.26 4.16 4.44
C LEU A 74 -19.07 3.20 4.58
N LEU A 75 -18.08 3.28 3.67
CA LEU A 75 -16.86 2.49 3.77
C LEU A 75 -16.04 2.89 4.98
N ALA A 76 -15.86 4.20 5.22
CA ALA A 76 -15.13 4.72 6.38
C ALA A 76 -15.73 4.17 7.68
N LYS A 77 -17.05 4.30 7.85
CA LYS A 77 -17.76 3.75 9.02
C LYS A 77 -17.53 2.26 9.15
N LYS A 78 -17.76 1.49 8.08
CA LYS A 78 -17.64 0.04 8.12
C LYS A 78 -16.23 -0.42 8.49
N VAL A 79 -15.19 0.19 7.91
CA VAL A 79 -13.80 -0.16 8.21
C VAL A 79 -13.47 0.19 9.66
N CYS A 80 -13.77 1.42 10.10
CA CYS A 80 -13.49 1.86 11.48
C CYS A 80 -14.18 0.97 12.50
N ASP A 81 -15.47 0.65 12.31
CA ASP A 81 -16.22 -0.25 13.19
C ASP A 81 -15.61 -1.68 13.24
N THR A 82 -15.08 -2.16 12.11
CA THR A 82 -14.51 -3.51 11.99
C THR A 82 -13.17 -3.65 12.70
N ILE A 83 -12.31 -2.64 12.58
CA ILE A 83 -10.93 -2.68 13.11
C ILE A 83 -10.76 -1.95 14.44
N GLY A 84 -11.83 -1.35 14.99
CA GLY A 84 -11.79 -0.64 16.26
C GLY A 84 -11.03 0.68 16.22
N MET A 85 -10.99 1.37 15.06
CA MET A 85 -10.35 2.66 14.88
C MET A 85 -11.40 3.77 14.79
N GLU A 86 -11.03 4.99 15.20
CA GLU A 86 -11.95 6.13 15.19
C GLU A 86 -12.06 6.80 13.82
N LYS A 87 -10.97 6.81 13.06
CA LYS A 87 -10.85 7.55 11.79
C LYS A 87 -10.03 6.80 10.76
N ILE A 88 -10.30 7.09 9.49
CA ILE A 88 -9.57 6.55 8.35
C ILE A 88 -9.26 7.66 7.36
N VAL A 89 -8.13 7.52 6.67
CA VAL A 89 -7.74 8.35 5.52
C VAL A 89 -7.61 7.43 4.31
N PHE A 90 -8.31 7.76 3.23
CA PHE A 90 -8.21 7.03 1.97
C PHE A 90 -7.13 7.64 1.07
N GLN A 91 -6.38 6.76 0.41
CA GLN A 91 -5.37 7.10 -0.58
C GLN A 91 -5.58 6.24 -1.84
N ASN A 92 -4.87 6.54 -2.93
CA ASN A 92 -5.06 5.84 -4.20
C ASN A 92 -4.27 4.54 -4.29
N SER A 93 -3.27 4.36 -3.44
CA SER A 93 -2.39 3.18 -3.44
C SER A 93 -1.82 2.89 -2.05
N GLY A 94 -1.31 1.67 -1.85
CA GLY A 94 -0.63 1.30 -0.61
C GLY A 94 0.61 2.14 -0.34
N THR A 95 1.38 2.51 -1.37
CA THR A 95 2.55 3.39 -1.18
C THR A 95 2.15 4.79 -0.72
N GLU A 96 1.05 5.36 -1.24
CA GLU A 96 0.53 6.65 -0.77
C GLU A 96 -0.04 6.57 0.64
N ALA A 97 -0.69 5.47 1.00
CA ALA A 97 -1.13 5.23 2.38
C ALA A 97 0.05 5.19 3.36
N ASN A 98 1.15 4.54 2.97
CA ASN A 98 2.38 4.51 3.76
C ASN A 98 3.04 5.89 3.85
N GLU A 99 3.07 6.67 2.76
CA GLU A 99 3.53 8.07 2.80
C GLU A 99 2.70 8.92 3.78
N ALA A 100 1.38 8.79 3.73
CA ALA A 100 0.48 9.49 4.65
C ALA A 100 0.74 9.07 6.11
N MET A 101 0.92 7.77 6.38
CA MET A 101 1.21 7.26 7.71
C MET A 101 2.57 7.78 8.23
N ILE A 102 3.63 7.72 7.43
CA ILE A 102 4.96 8.25 7.78
C ILE A 102 4.87 9.74 8.13
N LYS A 103 4.16 10.52 7.31
CA LYS A 103 3.97 11.97 7.55
C LYS A 103 3.17 12.23 8.83
N MET A 104 2.08 11.50 9.05
CA MET A 104 1.27 11.62 10.27
C MET A 104 2.07 11.26 11.52
N ALA A 105 2.81 10.16 11.49
CA ALA A 105 3.66 9.73 12.61
C ALA A 105 4.71 10.80 12.94
N ARG A 106 5.42 11.31 11.95
CA ARG A 106 6.44 12.36 12.14
C ARG A 106 5.84 13.66 12.64
N LYS A 107 4.72 14.09 12.06
CA LYS A 107 4.01 15.29 12.51
C LYS A 107 3.57 15.16 13.96
N TYR A 108 2.97 14.03 14.32
CA TYR A 108 2.58 13.75 15.70
C TYR A 108 3.78 13.75 16.65
N GLY A 109 4.90 13.15 16.23
CA GLY A 109 6.13 13.11 17.03
C GLY A 109 6.67 14.50 17.33
N VAL A 110 6.80 15.32 16.29
CA VAL A 110 7.32 16.69 16.41
C VAL A 110 6.40 17.57 17.25
N ASP A 111 5.09 17.50 17.02
CA ASP A 111 4.12 18.35 17.73
C ASP A 111 4.01 18.03 19.22
N ASN A 112 4.23 16.78 19.63
CA ASN A 112 4.02 16.35 21.02
C ASN A 112 5.32 16.10 21.80
N TYR A 113 6.45 15.81 21.11
CA TYR A 113 7.69 15.38 21.76
C TYR A 113 8.94 16.16 21.29
N GLY A 114 8.80 17.04 20.30
CA GLY A 114 9.89 17.87 19.79
C GLY A 114 10.48 17.41 18.45
N PRO A 115 11.35 18.24 17.84
CA PRO A 115 11.78 18.11 16.44
C PRO A 115 12.56 16.84 16.12
N ASP A 116 13.16 16.20 17.11
CA ASP A 116 13.99 15.02 16.92
C ASP A 116 13.17 13.70 16.94
N ARG A 117 11.88 13.76 17.31
CA ARG A 117 11.01 12.60 17.44
C ARG A 117 10.37 12.20 16.10
N TYR A 118 11.17 11.70 15.17
CA TYR A 118 10.72 11.37 13.79
C TYR A 118 11.21 10.02 13.25
N LYS A 119 12.01 9.26 14.02
CA LYS A 119 12.57 7.98 13.57
C LYS A 119 11.49 6.90 13.54
N ILE A 120 11.59 6.03 12.55
CA ILE A 120 10.71 4.87 12.37
C ILE A 120 11.57 3.61 12.22
N VAL A 121 11.26 2.59 12.98
CA VAL A 121 11.89 1.27 12.86
C VAL A 121 11.03 0.39 11.99
N THR A 122 11.60 -0.24 10.97
CA THR A 122 10.87 -1.14 10.06
C THR A 122 11.49 -2.54 10.07
N ALA A 123 10.71 -3.55 9.68
CA ALA A 123 11.23 -4.90 9.61
C ALA A 123 12.13 -5.09 8.37
N LYS A 124 13.25 -5.83 8.53
CA LYS A 124 14.01 -6.34 7.39
C LYS A 124 13.14 -7.23 6.51
N ASN A 125 13.40 -7.21 5.21
CA ASN A 125 12.63 -7.89 4.17
C ASN A 125 11.18 -7.44 4.03
N SER A 126 10.77 -6.35 4.71
CA SER A 126 9.46 -5.72 4.49
C SER A 126 9.41 -4.98 3.16
N PHE A 127 8.19 -4.72 2.69
CA PHE A 127 7.93 -3.91 1.51
C PHE A 127 6.83 -2.89 1.81
N HIS A 128 7.15 -1.60 1.67
CA HIS A 128 6.21 -0.51 1.97
C HIS A 128 5.85 0.35 0.75
N GLY A 129 6.51 0.15 -0.38
CA GLY A 129 6.22 0.88 -1.62
C GLY A 129 7.48 1.37 -2.32
N ARG A 130 7.28 2.18 -3.37
CA ARG A 130 8.36 2.66 -4.24
C ARG A 130 8.43 4.17 -4.41
N THR A 131 7.59 4.95 -3.71
CA THR A 131 7.82 6.38 -3.51
C THR A 131 8.98 6.58 -2.53
N TYR A 132 9.65 7.72 -2.53
CA TYR A 132 10.87 7.89 -1.75
C TYR A 132 10.70 7.63 -0.25
N GLY A 133 9.62 8.06 0.39
CA GLY A 133 9.38 7.75 1.80
C GLY A 133 9.07 6.28 2.03
N ALA A 134 8.16 5.70 1.25
CA ALA A 134 7.83 4.28 1.34
C ALA A 134 9.00 3.36 0.95
N LEU A 135 9.83 3.77 -0.03
CA LEU A 135 11.06 3.07 -0.38
C LEU A 135 12.06 3.10 0.78
N SER A 136 12.24 4.27 1.41
CA SER A 136 13.12 4.40 2.57
C SER A 136 12.66 3.57 3.77
N ALA A 137 11.35 3.32 3.91
CA ALA A 137 10.81 2.42 4.92
C ALA A 137 10.96 0.94 4.54
N THR A 138 11.08 0.61 3.24
CA THR A 138 11.22 -0.78 2.75
C THR A 138 12.52 -1.39 3.25
N GLY A 139 12.42 -2.44 4.07
CA GLY A 139 13.54 -3.06 4.78
C GLY A 139 14.41 -3.97 3.90
N GLN A 140 14.70 -3.56 2.67
CA GLN A 140 15.47 -4.31 1.67
C GLN A 140 16.61 -3.48 1.06
N PRO A 141 17.53 -2.92 1.89
CA PRO A 141 18.51 -1.92 1.43
C PRO A 141 19.43 -2.42 0.30
N ASP A 142 19.73 -3.71 0.27
CA ASP A 142 20.62 -4.31 -0.71
C ASP A 142 19.91 -4.82 -1.98
N SER A 143 18.61 -4.66 -2.05
CA SER A 143 17.81 -5.15 -3.18
C SER A 143 17.84 -4.19 -4.38
N ALA A 144 17.46 -4.72 -5.54
CA ALA A 144 17.36 -3.94 -6.76
C ALA A 144 16.37 -2.76 -6.67
N CYS A 145 15.41 -2.81 -5.73
CA CYS A 145 14.46 -1.72 -5.56
C CYS A 145 15.08 -0.45 -4.93
N HIS A 146 16.21 -0.58 -4.22
CA HIS A 146 16.94 0.56 -3.63
C HIS A 146 18.09 1.06 -4.51
N LYS A 147 18.61 0.19 -5.38
CA LYS A 147 19.80 0.48 -6.17
C LYS A 147 19.60 1.68 -7.11
N GLY A 148 20.44 2.70 -6.96
CA GLY A 148 20.43 3.89 -7.80
C GLY A 148 19.47 5.00 -7.35
N PHE A 149 18.75 4.85 -6.22
CA PHE A 149 17.78 5.83 -5.72
C PHE A 149 18.26 6.64 -4.51
N ALA A 150 19.52 6.48 -4.12
CA ALA A 150 20.08 7.32 -3.04
C ALA A 150 20.25 8.80 -3.49
N PRO A 151 20.14 9.78 -2.56
CA PRO A 151 19.90 9.60 -1.12
C PRO A 151 18.44 9.32 -0.80
N LEU A 152 18.21 8.41 0.13
CA LEU A 152 16.87 8.09 0.64
C LEU A 152 16.46 9.05 1.77
N LEU A 153 15.17 9.06 2.09
CA LEU A 153 14.64 9.84 3.20
C LEU A 153 15.25 9.33 4.54
N PRO A 154 15.88 10.19 5.36
CA PRO A 154 16.51 9.76 6.62
C PRO A 154 15.49 9.40 7.69
N GLY A 155 15.97 8.74 8.76
CA GLY A 155 15.18 8.42 9.96
C GLY A 155 14.51 7.05 9.91
N PHE A 156 14.97 6.14 9.06
CA PHE A 156 14.58 4.74 9.07
C PHE A 156 15.72 3.85 9.53
N THR A 157 15.39 2.85 10.37
CA THR A 157 16.27 1.76 10.78
C THR A 157 15.57 0.43 10.59
N TYR A 158 16.34 -0.62 10.29
CA TYR A 158 15.78 -1.94 9.95
C TYR A 158 16.12 -2.95 11.03
N ALA A 159 15.09 -3.60 11.59
CA ALA A 159 15.20 -4.64 12.60
C ALA A 159 14.91 -6.02 12.00
N GLU A 160 15.51 -7.07 12.55
CA GLU A 160 15.22 -8.44 12.15
C GLU A 160 13.76 -8.79 12.41
N TYR A 161 13.08 -9.31 11.38
CA TYR A 161 11.67 -9.71 11.50
C TYR A 161 11.50 -10.79 12.58
N ASN A 162 10.45 -10.67 13.38
CA ASN A 162 10.14 -11.57 14.49
C ASN A 162 11.25 -11.64 15.59
N ASN A 163 12.07 -10.61 15.73
CA ASN A 163 13.09 -10.49 16.77
C ASN A 163 12.82 -9.26 17.64
N LEU A 164 12.08 -9.44 18.74
CA LEU A 164 11.69 -8.35 19.64
C LEU A 164 12.89 -7.61 20.22
N GLU A 165 13.97 -8.33 20.55
CA GLU A 165 15.17 -7.71 21.15
C GLU A 165 15.90 -6.83 20.13
N ASP A 166 15.93 -7.22 18.86
CA ASP A 166 16.51 -6.37 17.82
C ASP A 166 15.66 -5.11 17.58
N PHE A 167 14.32 -5.24 17.57
CA PHE A 167 13.43 -4.06 17.52
C PHE A 167 13.68 -3.12 18.70
N LYS A 168 13.74 -3.63 19.93
CA LYS A 168 14.06 -2.83 21.12
C LYS A 168 15.39 -2.12 20.99
N SER A 169 16.41 -2.80 20.49
CA SER A 169 17.77 -2.24 20.32
C SER A 169 17.85 -1.12 19.29
N LYS A 170 16.91 -1.08 18.31
CA LYS A 170 16.82 -0.05 17.26
C LYS A 170 15.95 1.14 17.67
N CYS A 171 15.13 0.99 18.71
CA CYS A 171 14.31 2.07 19.23
C CYS A 171 15.12 2.94 20.21
N ASP A 172 15.00 4.25 20.08
CA ASP A 172 15.56 5.25 20.98
C ASP A 172 14.50 6.31 21.33
N GLU A 173 14.89 7.34 22.08
CA GLU A 173 14.00 8.46 22.46
C GLU A 173 13.45 9.23 21.27
N ASN A 174 14.07 9.13 20.09
CA ASN A 174 13.65 9.80 18.86
C ASN A 174 12.72 8.92 18.00
N THR A 175 12.48 7.69 18.41
CA THR A 175 11.60 6.77 17.68
C THR A 175 10.15 7.08 17.95
N ILE A 176 9.37 7.33 16.87
CA ILE A 176 7.94 7.62 16.93
C ILE A 176 7.08 6.44 16.52
N GLY A 177 7.61 5.48 15.80
CA GLY A 177 6.81 4.36 15.32
C GLY A 177 7.62 3.14 14.90
N ILE A 178 6.90 2.02 14.84
CA ILE A 178 7.36 0.75 14.26
C ILE A 178 6.42 0.41 13.10
N MET A 179 7.00 -0.04 11.99
CA MET A 179 6.27 -0.30 10.75
C MET A 179 6.58 -1.68 10.17
#